data_2f9d7860fcd6345cc790afb8e372115a
#
_entry.id   2f9d7860fcd6345cc790afb8e372115a
#
_cell.length_a   1.000
_cell.length_b   1.000
_cell.length_c   1.000
_cell.angle_alpha   90.00
_cell.angle_beta   90.00
_cell.angle_gamma   90.00
#
_symmetry.space_group_name_H-M   'P 1'
#
loop_
_entity.id
_entity.type
_entity.pdbx_description
1 polymer ?
#
loop_
_entity_poly.entity_id
_entity_poly.type
_entity_poly.pdbx_seq_one_letter_code
_entity_poly.pdbx_strand_id
1 'polypeptide(L)'
;LLFAQLAQLRAAEPEQWRYQEQAKVAELGFQFQEPGSTLGFVYQMAPRLKDYPAEDLLIAPYLMEGFDANLIVDLLARLTPENALVELALPDFESDQTEPWFNVAYELTRKPHPETAPGDSTLTLPPSNPFLPEDLSLLKADDQPINLAVDQPGLQLWLDTDVSFTTPRANIAIELLVPGGFSSLEDSSLGQLFVKLINDGLTQPTYPALLAGLNANLAATPGGITIRIGGYNDKQPEFSAFILDQVLTAPLSEERFQTLKHSLIRDLQNTTKDKPYNQALTRLETTLLSTRWPATDRAALLEQTTLEQLTAWRQKTFSELAVVGGLHGNVSLEDAERLAELLNTVLPISRQPRPRPQVSQLDRSMDIDLAVDHNDATLLIYAQDADASFTSRAKSALAGQLLRSPFFSDLRTEQQLGYVVSAGIRRMDTQSGNLFLVQSPKADVAYLEQAVITFLRNYVNNWDALSDELFEQQKNGLIARLTEKDKNLAQRSQRYWQSLVEENYNFDSNEQIAAIVAGLTKADMAAFLQDLLQRVQNRRLKIYSAGAQG
;
A
#
# COMPACT_ATOMS: atom_id res chain seq x y z
N LEU A 1 21.90 -22.26 -11.61
CA LEU A 1 21.96 -20.87 -12.10
C LEU A 1 22.96 -20.03 -11.31
N LEU A 2 22.87 -19.91 -9.96
CA LEU A 2 23.77 -19.06 -9.15
C LEU A 2 25.25 -19.36 -9.42
N PHE A 3 25.68 -20.60 -9.29
CA PHE A 3 27.09 -20.96 -9.50
C PHE A 3 27.54 -20.84 -10.97
N ALA A 4 26.61 -20.96 -11.94
CA ALA A 4 26.91 -20.69 -13.34
C ALA A 4 27.20 -19.19 -13.55
N GLN A 5 26.41 -18.30 -12.92
CA GLN A 5 26.66 -16.87 -12.97
C GLN A 5 27.97 -16.48 -12.26
N LEU A 6 28.25 -17.08 -11.11
CA LEU A 6 29.52 -16.88 -10.41
C LEU A 6 30.75 -17.37 -11.23
N ALA A 7 30.58 -18.44 -12.01
CA ALA A 7 31.62 -18.91 -12.93
C ALA A 7 31.88 -17.91 -14.06
N GLN A 8 30.83 -17.27 -14.60
CA GLN A 8 31.01 -16.20 -15.59
C GLN A 8 31.73 -14.97 -15.00
N LEU A 9 31.34 -14.57 -13.76
CA LEU A 9 32.00 -13.46 -13.06
C LEU A 9 33.47 -13.75 -12.79
N ARG A 10 33.84 -15.02 -12.48
CA ARG A 10 35.25 -15.41 -12.31
C ARG A 10 36.02 -15.44 -13.63
N ALA A 11 35.34 -15.77 -14.74
CA ALA A 11 35.97 -15.79 -16.05
C ALA A 11 36.14 -14.40 -16.64
N ALA A 12 35.36 -13.42 -16.19
CA ALA A 12 35.49 -12.02 -16.58
C ALA A 12 36.45 -11.29 -15.64
N GLU A 13 37.26 -10.37 -16.18
CA GLU A 13 38.00 -9.44 -15.34
C GLU A 13 37.06 -8.46 -14.67
N PRO A 14 37.26 -8.10 -13.37
CA PRO A 14 36.45 -7.08 -12.72
C PRO A 14 36.54 -5.74 -13.43
N GLU A 15 35.42 -5.22 -13.86
CA GLU A 15 35.33 -3.98 -14.66
C GLU A 15 35.07 -2.78 -13.75
N GLN A 16 35.96 -1.77 -13.85
CA GLN A 16 35.88 -0.55 -13.01
C GLN A 16 34.56 0.22 -13.19
N TRP A 17 33.99 0.23 -14.38
CA TRP A 17 32.75 0.95 -14.65
C TRP A 17 31.55 0.41 -13.82
N ARG A 18 31.49 -0.90 -13.56
CA ARG A 18 30.47 -1.51 -12.70
C ARG A 18 30.56 -0.99 -11.27
N TYR A 19 31.77 -0.86 -10.77
CA TYR A 19 32.02 -0.25 -9.47
C TYR A 19 31.61 1.23 -9.45
N GLN A 20 31.92 1.99 -10.51
CA GLN A 20 31.57 3.41 -10.62
C GLN A 20 30.04 3.62 -10.65
N GLU A 21 29.29 2.76 -11.33
CA GLU A 21 27.80 2.80 -11.29
C GLU A 21 27.27 2.60 -9.87
N GLN A 22 27.77 1.60 -9.15
CA GLN A 22 27.36 1.35 -7.75
C GLN A 22 27.76 2.52 -6.84
N ALA A 23 28.93 3.08 -7.02
CA ALA A 23 29.39 4.24 -6.26
C ALA A 23 28.48 5.46 -6.51
N LYS A 24 28.10 5.71 -7.76
CA LYS A 24 27.16 6.79 -8.10
C LYS A 24 25.78 6.57 -7.46
N VAL A 25 25.24 5.35 -7.51
CA VAL A 25 23.97 5.02 -6.85
C VAL A 25 24.04 5.25 -5.34
N ALA A 26 25.15 4.83 -4.70
CA ALA A 26 25.36 5.02 -3.27
C ALA A 26 25.45 6.52 -2.91
N GLU A 27 26.21 7.30 -3.68
CA GLU A 27 26.33 8.75 -3.50
C GLU A 27 24.97 9.45 -3.61
N LEU A 28 24.18 9.16 -4.65
CA LEU A 28 22.85 9.71 -4.86
C LEU A 28 21.90 9.30 -3.74
N GLY A 29 21.97 8.05 -3.29
CA GLY A 29 21.20 7.53 -2.17
C GLY A 29 21.47 8.28 -0.87
N PHE A 30 22.72 8.71 -0.64
CA PHE A 30 23.08 9.54 0.51
C PHE A 30 22.66 11.00 0.33
N GLN A 31 22.99 11.60 -0.82
CA GLN A 31 22.77 13.03 -1.08
C GLN A 31 21.28 13.42 -1.03
N PHE A 32 20.41 12.59 -1.56
CA PHE A 32 18.98 12.87 -1.67
C PHE A 32 18.13 12.02 -0.71
N GLN A 33 18.62 11.83 0.52
CA GLN A 33 17.82 11.22 1.59
C GLN A 33 16.70 12.14 2.01
N GLU A 34 15.50 11.60 2.07
CA GLU A 34 14.33 12.31 2.58
C GLU A 34 14.02 11.90 4.03
N PRO A 35 13.48 12.82 4.84
CA PRO A 35 13.07 12.52 6.20
C PRO A 35 12.00 11.41 6.22
N GLY A 36 12.29 10.37 6.99
CA GLY A 36 11.34 9.30 7.29
C GLY A 36 10.67 9.48 8.65
N SER A 37 10.17 8.38 9.23
CA SER A 37 9.68 8.40 10.60
C SER A 37 10.84 8.46 11.59
N THR A 38 10.69 9.26 12.66
CA THR A 38 11.69 9.37 13.73
C THR A 38 12.03 8.00 14.35
N LEU A 39 11.02 7.17 14.56
CA LEU A 39 11.22 5.81 15.09
C LEU A 39 12.00 4.94 14.10
N GLY A 40 11.68 5.00 12.80
CA GLY A 40 12.43 4.29 11.75
C GLY A 40 13.89 4.73 11.69
N PHE A 41 14.16 6.03 11.82
CA PHE A 41 15.52 6.55 11.91
C PHE A 41 16.29 5.95 13.12
N VAL A 42 15.68 5.94 14.30
CA VAL A 42 16.32 5.36 15.49
C VAL A 42 16.58 3.86 15.31
N TYR A 43 15.62 3.10 14.77
CA TYR A 43 15.81 1.68 14.49
C TYR A 43 16.91 1.39 13.47
N GLN A 44 17.13 2.29 12.52
CA GLN A 44 18.24 2.17 11.57
C GLN A 44 19.60 2.53 12.19
N MET A 45 19.64 3.60 12.99
CA MET A 45 20.90 4.12 13.53
C MET A 45 21.44 3.30 14.70
N ALA A 46 20.56 2.82 15.58
CA ALA A 46 20.98 2.12 16.79
C ALA A 46 21.85 0.87 16.52
N PRO A 47 21.55 -0.03 15.57
CA PRO A 47 22.43 -1.13 15.22
C PRO A 47 23.78 -0.67 14.65
N ARG A 48 23.78 0.41 13.85
CA ARG A 48 25.00 0.93 13.19
C ARG A 48 26.05 1.43 14.18
N LEU A 49 25.63 1.90 15.38
CA LEU A 49 26.54 2.31 16.47
C LEU A 49 27.49 1.19 16.92
N LYS A 50 27.15 -0.07 16.65
CA LYS A 50 28.01 -1.21 16.94
C LYS A 50 29.15 -1.38 15.93
N ASP A 51 28.89 -1.00 14.67
CA ASP A 51 29.75 -1.32 13.54
C ASP A 51 30.52 -0.10 13.03
N TYR A 52 30.05 1.12 13.30
CA TYR A 52 30.62 2.37 12.79
C TYR A 52 30.86 3.41 13.88
N PRO A 53 31.89 4.26 13.77
CA PRO A 53 32.07 5.45 14.59
C PRO A 53 30.86 6.39 14.49
N ALA A 54 30.64 7.19 15.54
CA ALA A 54 29.48 8.09 15.61
C ALA A 54 29.45 9.12 14.46
N GLU A 55 30.60 9.61 14.04
CA GLU A 55 30.79 10.55 12.94
C GLU A 55 30.40 9.97 11.58
N ASP A 56 30.52 8.65 11.40
CA ASP A 56 30.30 7.98 10.12
C ASP A 56 28.92 7.32 10.00
N LEU A 57 28.11 7.30 11.06
CA LEU A 57 26.84 6.57 11.13
C LEU A 57 25.89 6.83 9.96
N LEU A 58 25.85 8.06 9.46
CA LEU A 58 24.97 8.43 8.36
C LEU A 58 25.54 8.05 7.00
N ILE A 59 26.84 8.21 6.81
CA ILE A 59 27.50 8.07 5.51
C ILE A 59 28.09 6.67 5.28
N ALA A 60 28.53 5.98 6.32
CA ALA A 60 29.27 4.72 6.21
C ALA A 60 28.59 3.66 5.29
N PRO A 61 27.26 3.46 5.31
CA PRO A 61 26.62 2.50 4.42
C PRO A 61 26.68 2.86 2.92
N TYR A 62 27.06 4.10 2.61
CA TYR A 62 27.13 4.63 1.23
C TYR A 62 28.56 4.88 0.75
N LEU A 63 29.56 4.72 1.65
CA LEU A 63 30.95 4.93 1.29
C LEU A 63 31.44 3.81 0.35
N MET A 64 31.99 4.24 -0.77
CA MET A 64 32.64 3.39 -1.73
C MET A 64 34.12 3.86 -1.80
N GLU A 65 35.01 3.15 -1.08
CA GLU A 65 36.39 3.62 -0.80
C GLU A 65 37.36 3.50 -1.98
N GLY A 66 36.95 2.80 -3.04
CA GLY A 66 37.78 2.66 -4.25
C GLY A 66 37.62 1.27 -4.88
N PHE A 67 37.94 1.20 -6.17
CA PHE A 67 37.91 -0.05 -6.92
C PHE A 67 39.16 -0.89 -6.63
N ASP A 68 38.94 -2.11 -6.12
CA ASP A 68 39.99 -3.10 -5.93
C ASP A 68 39.63 -4.42 -6.63
N ALA A 69 40.21 -4.65 -7.78
CA ALA A 69 39.98 -5.86 -8.57
C ALA A 69 40.41 -7.14 -7.83
N ASN A 70 41.52 -7.08 -7.05
CA ASN A 70 42.03 -8.25 -6.34
C ASN A 70 41.05 -8.68 -5.22
N LEU A 71 40.51 -7.72 -4.50
CA LEU A 71 39.51 -7.99 -3.45
C LEU A 71 38.27 -8.67 -4.03
N ILE A 72 37.80 -8.22 -5.21
CA ILE A 72 36.67 -8.83 -5.90
C ILE A 72 36.99 -10.27 -6.31
N VAL A 73 38.15 -10.50 -6.89
CA VAL A 73 38.63 -11.85 -7.28
C VAL A 73 38.71 -12.76 -6.07
N ASP A 74 39.32 -12.30 -4.98
CA ASP A 74 39.44 -13.07 -3.72
C ASP A 74 38.08 -13.43 -3.13
N LEU A 75 37.10 -12.51 -3.17
CA LEU A 75 35.73 -12.77 -2.72
C LEU A 75 35.08 -13.82 -3.61
N LEU A 76 35.13 -13.65 -4.93
CA LEU A 76 34.56 -14.59 -5.89
C LEU A 76 35.15 -16.00 -5.74
N ALA A 77 36.43 -16.12 -5.42
CA ALA A 77 37.11 -17.40 -5.20
C ALA A 77 36.54 -18.18 -4.00
N ARG A 78 35.95 -17.49 -3.03
CA ARG A 78 35.30 -18.09 -1.84
C ARG A 78 33.85 -18.49 -2.06
N LEU A 79 33.16 -17.95 -3.07
CA LEU A 79 31.75 -18.22 -3.36
C LEU A 79 31.60 -19.51 -4.20
N THR A 80 31.98 -20.65 -3.63
CA THR A 80 31.98 -21.95 -4.32
C THR A 80 30.90 -22.87 -3.72
N PRO A 81 30.43 -23.90 -4.45
CA PRO A 81 29.51 -24.89 -3.90
C PRO A 81 30.02 -25.54 -2.62
N GLU A 82 31.35 -25.80 -2.53
CA GLU A 82 31.98 -26.48 -1.39
C GLU A 82 31.99 -25.61 -0.13
N ASN A 83 31.93 -24.30 -0.31
CA ASN A 83 31.89 -23.32 0.78
C ASN A 83 30.47 -22.78 1.04
N ALA A 84 29.45 -23.38 0.45
CA ALA A 84 28.06 -22.97 0.62
C ALA A 84 27.36 -23.78 1.72
N LEU A 85 26.60 -23.10 2.57
CA LEU A 85 25.58 -23.72 3.41
C LEU A 85 24.25 -23.76 2.63
N VAL A 86 23.70 -24.96 2.44
CA VAL A 86 22.40 -25.14 1.79
C VAL A 86 21.40 -25.55 2.86
N GLU A 87 20.41 -24.71 3.08
CA GLU A 87 19.28 -25.00 3.95
C GLU A 87 18.10 -25.50 3.10
N LEU A 88 17.55 -26.65 3.50
CA LEU A 88 16.38 -27.24 2.85
C LEU A 88 15.29 -27.45 3.88
N ALA A 89 14.23 -26.64 3.80
CA ALA A 89 13.05 -26.82 4.64
C ALA A 89 12.08 -27.81 3.98
N LEU A 90 11.76 -28.87 4.69
CA LEU A 90 10.86 -29.94 4.23
C LEU A 90 9.66 -30.04 5.18
N PRO A 91 8.44 -30.26 4.67
CA PRO A 91 7.32 -30.62 5.51
C PRO A 91 7.58 -31.98 6.16
N ASP A 92 7.14 -32.16 7.39
CA ASP A 92 7.20 -33.44 8.14
C ASP A 92 8.62 -34.02 8.27
N PHE A 93 9.64 -33.13 8.38
CA PHE A 93 11.03 -33.56 8.57
C PHE A 93 11.24 -34.05 10.02
N GLU A 94 11.71 -35.27 10.18
CA GLU A 94 12.04 -35.87 11.47
C GLU A 94 13.56 -35.99 11.65
N SER A 95 14.06 -35.68 12.83
CA SER A 95 15.47 -35.83 13.22
C SER A 95 15.60 -35.99 14.73
N ASP A 96 16.67 -36.62 15.14
CA ASP A 96 17.05 -36.76 16.56
C ASP A 96 17.61 -35.41 17.13
N GLN A 97 17.88 -34.44 16.28
CA GLN A 97 18.38 -33.11 16.66
C GLN A 97 17.27 -32.06 16.57
N THR A 98 17.13 -31.27 17.63
CA THR A 98 16.11 -30.22 17.70
C THR A 98 16.76 -28.91 18.12
N GLU A 99 16.45 -27.84 17.41
CA GLU A 99 16.88 -26.51 17.74
C GLU A 99 16.13 -26.03 19.02
N PRO A 100 16.84 -25.46 20.04
CA PRO A 100 16.28 -25.27 21.37
C PRO A 100 15.28 -24.11 21.50
N TRP A 101 15.25 -23.14 20.58
CA TRP A 101 14.43 -21.95 20.69
C TRP A 101 13.03 -22.11 20.07
N PHE A 102 12.96 -22.73 18.90
CA PHE A 102 11.71 -22.92 18.15
C PHE A 102 11.27 -24.38 18.09
N ASN A 103 12.05 -25.27 18.70
CA ASN A 103 11.79 -26.72 18.72
C ASN A 103 11.65 -27.33 17.31
N VAL A 104 12.47 -26.84 16.37
CA VAL A 104 12.48 -27.30 14.98
C VAL A 104 13.48 -28.47 14.82
N ALA A 105 13.02 -29.58 14.25
CA ALA A 105 13.89 -30.68 13.91
C ALA A 105 14.87 -30.30 12.80
N TYR A 106 16.16 -30.59 12.96
CA TYR A 106 17.17 -30.32 11.94
C TYR A 106 18.21 -31.43 11.84
N GLU A 107 18.84 -31.52 10.68
CA GLU A 107 20.02 -32.36 10.45
C GLU A 107 21.09 -31.56 9.74
N LEU A 108 22.31 -31.57 10.26
CA LEU A 108 23.45 -30.93 9.62
C LEU A 108 24.40 -32.00 9.08
N THR A 109 24.46 -32.11 7.77
CA THR A 109 25.33 -33.09 7.10
C THR A 109 26.34 -32.37 6.20
N ARG A 110 27.61 -32.78 6.25
CA ARG A 110 28.61 -32.41 5.25
C ARG A 110 28.55 -33.39 4.10
N LYS A 111 27.95 -32.99 2.99
CA LYS A 111 27.96 -33.76 1.74
C LYS A 111 28.74 -32.96 0.69
N PRO A 112 29.56 -33.62 -0.14
CA PRO A 112 30.09 -32.96 -1.32
C PRO A 112 28.87 -32.50 -2.16
N HIS A 113 28.85 -31.24 -2.54
CA HIS A 113 27.84 -30.78 -3.48
C HIS A 113 27.98 -31.57 -4.78
N PRO A 114 26.88 -32.00 -5.41
CA PRO A 114 26.95 -32.59 -6.73
C PRO A 114 27.69 -31.61 -7.64
N GLU A 115 28.65 -32.12 -8.42
CA GLU A 115 29.32 -31.34 -9.44
C GLU A 115 28.22 -30.67 -10.29
N THR A 116 28.10 -29.37 -10.16
CA THR A 116 27.29 -28.61 -11.09
C THR A 116 28.07 -28.58 -12.39
N ALA A 117 27.74 -29.49 -13.30
CA ALA A 117 28.21 -29.37 -14.67
C ALA A 117 27.97 -27.90 -15.10
N PRO A 118 28.96 -27.24 -15.73
CA PRO A 118 28.69 -25.97 -16.36
C PRO A 118 27.60 -26.22 -17.43
N GLY A 119 26.35 -26.04 -17.03
CA GLY A 119 25.23 -26.09 -17.99
C GLY A 119 25.43 -24.98 -19.01
N ASP A 120 24.92 -25.18 -20.21
CA ASP A 120 24.80 -24.12 -21.21
C ASP A 120 24.01 -22.97 -20.58
N SER A 121 24.72 -22.05 -19.94
CA SER A 121 24.12 -20.89 -19.32
C SER A 121 23.91 -19.84 -20.39
N THR A 122 22.66 -19.58 -20.70
CA THR A 122 22.26 -18.42 -21.53
C THR A 122 22.40 -17.10 -20.77
N LEU A 123 22.85 -17.14 -19.50
CA LEU A 123 23.05 -15.96 -18.69
C LEU A 123 24.22 -15.13 -19.22
N THR A 124 24.05 -13.84 -19.27
CA THR A 124 25.09 -12.85 -19.62
C THR A 124 25.30 -11.89 -18.46
N LEU A 125 26.48 -11.27 -18.40
CA LEU A 125 26.70 -10.18 -17.46
C LEU A 125 25.83 -8.98 -17.88
N PRO A 126 25.20 -8.26 -16.93
CA PRO A 126 24.37 -7.10 -17.25
C PRO A 126 25.21 -6.03 -17.98
N PRO A 127 24.64 -5.33 -18.97
CA PRO A 127 25.25 -4.14 -19.57
C PRO A 127 25.25 -2.97 -18.57
N SER A 128 25.80 -1.83 -18.98
CA SER A 128 25.65 -0.57 -18.22
C SER A 128 24.18 -0.20 -18.06
N ASN A 129 23.87 0.39 -16.90
CA ASN A 129 22.50 0.71 -16.54
C ASN A 129 22.01 1.98 -17.25
N PRO A 130 21.06 1.89 -18.19
CA PRO A 130 20.59 3.06 -18.96
C PRO A 130 19.75 4.03 -18.15
N PHE A 131 19.29 3.64 -16.95
CA PHE A 131 18.44 4.43 -16.09
C PHE A 131 19.18 5.25 -15.03
N LEU A 132 20.52 5.18 -15.00
CA LEU A 132 21.29 6.04 -14.10
C LEU A 132 21.03 7.51 -14.46
N PRO A 133 20.62 8.35 -13.48
CA PRO A 133 20.36 9.75 -13.76
C PRO A 133 21.64 10.49 -14.10
N GLU A 134 21.60 11.29 -15.15
CA GLU A 134 22.67 12.15 -15.65
C GLU A 134 22.43 13.60 -15.30
N ASP A 135 21.17 14.07 -15.45
CA ASP A 135 20.73 15.40 -15.04
C ASP A 135 20.06 15.36 -13.66
N LEU A 136 20.69 16.02 -12.71
CA LEU A 136 20.22 16.19 -11.33
C LEU A 136 19.86 17.64 -11.03
N SER A 137 19.72 18.47 -12.05
CA SER A 137 19.37 19.89 -11.89
C SER A 137 17.98 20.02 -11.27
N LEU A 138 17.88 20.98 -10.34
CA LEU A 138 16.60 21.31 -9.73
C LEU A 138 15.93 22.46 -10.52
N LEU A 139 14.67 22.27 -10.80
CA LEU A 139 13.85 23.32 -11.42
C LEU A 139 13.78 24.54 -10.50
N LYS A 140 13.69 25.70 -11.11
CA LYS A 140 13.39 26.95 -10.41
C LYS A 140 11.92 27.24 -10.68
N ALA A 141 11.09 27.09 -9.67
CA ALA A 141 9.67 27.42 -9.76
C ALA A 141 9.28 28.23 -8.53
N ASP A 142 8.31 29.11 -8.70
CA ASP A 142 7.60 29.71 -7.58
C ASP A 142 6.73 28.63 -6.93
N ASP A 143 6.49 28.73 -5.63
CA ASP A 143 5.58 27.84 -4.90
C ASP A 143 4.14 28.06 -5.39
N GLN A 144 3.76 27.31 -6.40
CA GLN A 144 2.42 27.36 -6.99
C GLN A 144 1.63 26.14 -6.55
N PRO A 145 0.34 26.30 -6.23
CA PRO A 145 -0.50 25.16 -5.90
C PRO A 145 -0.65 24.25 -7.12
N ILE A 146 -0.87 22.96 -6.86
CA ILE A 146 -1.20 21.97 -7.90
C ILE A 146 -2.34 22.50 -8.79
N ASN A 147 -2.17 22.39 -10.09
CA ASN A 147 -3.09 22.91 -11.09
C ASN A 147 -3.32 21.91 -12.23
N LEU A 148 -4.41 22.11 -12.98
CA LEU A 148 -4.72 21.33 -14.17
C LEU A 148 -3.85 21.83 -15.34
N ALA A 149 -2.77 21.10 -15.62
CA ALA A 149 -1.80 21.44 -16.66
C ALA A 149 -2.25 21.05 -18.07
N VAL A 150 -2.92 19.90 -18.18
CA VAL A 150 -3.48 19.40 -19.44
C VAL A 150 -4.95 19.07 -19.24
N ASP A 151 -5.83 19.67 -20.05
CA ASP A 151 -7.27 19.41 -20.06
C ASP A 151 -7.75 19.18 -21.50
N GLN A 152 -7.80 17.91 -21.88
CA GLN A 152 -8.23 17.45 -23.19
C GLN A 152 -9.41 16.49 -23.05
N PRO A 153 -10.22 16.28 -24.07
CA PRO A 153 -11.30 15.29 -24.01
C PRO A 153 -10.80 13.89 -23.66
N GLY A 154 -11.09 13.43 -22.45
CA GLY A 154 -10.67 12.13 -21.93
C GLY A 154 -9.26 12.08 -21.33
N LEU A 155 -8.52 13.20 -21.30
CA LEU A 155 -7.18 13.26 -20.70
C LEU A 155 -7.03 14.50 -19.81
N GLN A 156 -6.82 14.28 -18.53
CA GLN A 156 -6.53 15.33 -17.56
C GLN A 156 -5.25 15.03 -16.79
N LEU A 157 -4.29 15.96 -16.83
CA LEU A 157 -3.05 15.88 -16.05
C LEU A 157 -2.93 17.09 -15.13
N TRP A 158 -2.74 16.80 -13.85
CA TRP A 158 -2.52 17.77 -12.78
C TRP A 158 -1.03 17.86 -12.48
N LEU A 159 -0.51 19.06 -12.26
CA LEU A 159 0.90 19.34 -12.06
C LEU A 159 1.12 20.15 -10.79
N ASP A 160 2.09 19.72 -9.99
CA ASP A 160 2.73 20.52 -8.96
C ASP A 160 4.26 20.44 -9.12
N THR A 161 4.87 21.52 -9.58
CA THR A 161 6.34 21.67 -9.62
C THR A 161 6.81 22.01 -8.21
N ASP A 162 7.10 21.00 -7.40
CA ASP A 162 7.47 21.17 -6.00
C ASP A 162 8.98 21.25 -5.81
N VAL A 163 9.45 22.40 -5.42
CA VAL A 163 10.87 22.67 -5.12
C VAL A 163 11.18 22.64 -3.61
N SER A 164 10.18 22.41 -2.76
CA SER A 164 10.32 22.49 -1.30
C SER A 164 11.13 21.32 -0.71
N PHE A 165 11.14 20.15 -1.36
CA PHE A 165 11.90 18.99 -0.91
C PHE A 165 13.34 18.94 -1.44
N THR A 166 13.72 19.84 -2.34
CA THR A 166 15.09 20.00 -2.85
C THR A 166 15.70 18.69 -3.35
N THR A 167 14.93 17.90 -4.08
CA THR A 167 15.32 16.59 -4.62
C THR A 167 15.04 16.52 -6.12
N PRO A 168 15.95 15.97 -6.96
CA PRO A 168 15.72 15.77 -8.39
C PRO A 168 14.84 14.53 -8.63
N ARG A 169 13.73 14.46 -7.92
CA ARG A 169 12.76 13.36 -7.99
C ARG A 169 11.39 13.87 -8.34
N ALA A 170 10.61 13.01 -8.98
CA ALA A 170 9.20 13.23 -9.22
C ALA A 170 8.40 11.94 -8.99
N ASN A 171 7.11 12.12 -8.71
CA ASN A 171 6.12 11.05 -8.65
C ASN A 171 5.04 11.32 -9.69
N ILE A 172 4.77 10.31 -10.51
CA ILE A 172 3.71 10.30 -11.52
C ILE A 172 2.70 9.24 -11.11
N ALA A 173 1.43 9.60 -11.08
CA ALA A 173 0.34 8.65 -10.91
C ALA A 173 -0.64 8.84 -12.08
N ILE A 174 -0.96 7.75 -12.78
CA ILE A 174 -1.86 7.73 -13.92
C ILE A 174 -2.94 6.70 -13.65
N GLU A 175 -4.20 7.07 -13.74
CA GLU A 175 -5.32 6.14 -13.72
C GLU A 175 -5.87 5.98 -15.12
N LEU A 176 -5.82 4.77 -15.64
CA LEU A 176 -6.46 4.35 -16.86
C LEU A 176 -7.91 3.98 -16.51
N LEU A 177 -8.83 4.89 -16.78
CA LEU A 177 -10.25 4.70 -16.52
C LEU A 177 -10.86 3.91 -17.66
N VAL A 178 -11.47 2.78 -17.34
CA VAL A 178 -12.15 1.93 -18.32
C VAL A 178 -13.67 2.16 -18.32
N PRO A 179 -14.39 1.92 -19.42
CA PRO A 179 -15.84 2.08 -19.47
C PRO A 179 -16.54 1.24 -18.38
N GLY A 180 -17.30 1.89 -17.50
CA GLY A 180 -17.99 1.23 -16.40
C GLY A 180 -17.12 0.81 -15.22
N GLY A 181 -15.80 0.98 -15.30
CA GLY A 181 -14.83 0.58 -14.27
C GLY A 181 -14.81 -0.93 -14.03
N PHE A 182 -14.11 -1.33 -12.96
CA PHE A 182 -14.09 -2.73 -12.49
C PHE A 182 -15.24 -2.97 -11.50
N SER A 183 -16.49 -2.72 -11.97
CA SER A 183 -17.69 -2.77 -11.13
C SER A 183 -18.37 -4.14 -11.10
N SER A 184 -17.96 -5.10 -11.94
CA SER A 184 -18.43 -6.49 -11.90
C SER A 184 -17.45 -7.40 -11.15
N LEU A 185 -17.94 -8.56 -10.69
CA LEU A 185 -17.09 -9.61 -10.12
C LEU A 185 -16.00 -10.04 -11.11
N GLU A 186 -16.38 -10.17 -12.40
CA GLU A 186 -15.48 -10.55 -13.47
C GLU A 186 -14.39 -9.49 -13.68
N ASP A 187 -14.76 -8.22 -13.93
CA ASP A 187 -13.79 -7.16 -14.19
C ASP A 187 -12.84 -6.94 -13.01
N SER A 188 -13.37 -6.97 -11.78
CA SER A 188 -12.56 -6.86 -10.56
C SER A 188 -11.55 -8.01 -10.40
N SER A 189 -11.98 -9.26 -10.73
CA SER A 189 -11.12 -10.43 -10.59
C SER A 189 -10.09 -10.54 -11.71
N LEU A 190 -10.51 -10.33 -12.97
CA LEU A 190 -9.62 -10.35 -14.13
C LEU A 190 -8.64 -9.16 -14.10
N GLY A 191 -9.10 -7.98 -13.69
CA GLY A 191 -8.25 -6.81 -13.52
C GLY A 191 -7.14 -7.04 -12.50
N GLN A 192 -7.43 -7.68 -11.37
CA GLN A 192 -6.41 -8.03 -10.39
C GLN A 192 -5.42 -9.09 -10.91
N LEU A 193 -5.91 -10.14 -11.59
CA LEU A 193 -5.05 -11.16 -12.19
C LEU A 193 -4.16 -10.56 -13.29
N PHE A 194 -4.72 -9.71 -14.16
CA PHE A 194 -3.98 -9.01 -15.19
C PHE A 194 -2.86 -8.13 -14.60
N VAL A 195 -3.18 -7.30 -13.62
CA VAL A 195 -2.18 -6.46 -12.94
C VAL A 195 -1.09 -7.31 -12.27
N LYS A 196 -1.45 -8.44 -11.65
CA LYS A 196 -0.47 -9.38 -11.07
C LYS A 196 0.48 -9.95 -12.12
N LEU A 197 -0.04 -10.28 -13.31
CA LEU A 197 0.75 -10.77 -14.45
C LEU A 197 1.69 -9.70 -15.02
N ILE A 198 1.20 -8.49 -15.19
CA ILE A 198 2.04 -7.39 -15.71
C ILE A 198 3.12 -7.03 -14.70
N ASN A 199 2.82 -6.85 -13.41
CA ASN A 199 3.82 -6.58 -12.39
C ASN A 199 4.89 -7.68 -12.31
N ASP A 200 4.51 -8.94 -12.44
CA ASP A 200 5.45 -10.06 -12.50
C ASP A 200 6.37 -9.97 -13.73
N GLY A 201 5.77 -9.72 -14.90
CA GLY A 201 6.51 -9.54 -16.17
C GLY A 201 7.45 -8.33 -16.15
N LEU A 202 7.12 -7.29 -15.39
CA LEU A 202 7.95 -6.10 -15.22
C LEU A 202 9.16 -6.32 -14.31
N THR A 203 9.14 -7.32 -13.42
CA THR A 203 10.18 -7.49 -12.40
C THR A 203 11.59 -7.55 -12.98
N GLN A 204 11.81 -8.36 -14.02
CA GLN A 204 13.13 -8.50 -14.63
C GLN A 204 13.53 -7.27 -15.46
N PRO A 205 12.73 -6.76 -16.41
CA PRO A 205 13.14 -5.66 -17.27
C PRO A 205 13.26 -4.32 -16.54
N THR A 206 12.55 -4.12 -15.42
CA THR A 206 12.64 -2.89 -14.61
C THR A 206 13.71 -2.96 -13.50
N TYR A 207 14.37 -4.09 -13.32
CA TYR A 207 15.38 -4.24 -12.28
C TYR A 207 16.53 -3.21 -12.38
N PRO A 208 17.09 -2.91 -13.58
CA PRO A 208 18.07 -1.83 -13.72
C PRO A 208 17.51 -0.47 -13.30
N ALA A 209 16.27 -0.16 -13.64
CA ALA A 209 15.61 1.09 -13.21
C ALA A 209 15.48 1.16 -11.69
N LEU A 210 15.09 0.05 -11.05
CA LEU A 210 15.01 -0.04 -9.58
C LEU A 210 16.36 0.23 -8.92
N LEU A 211 17.47 -0.34 -9.44
CA LEU A 211 18.83 -0.08 -8.95
C LEU A 211 19.23 1.39 -9.12
N ALA A 212 18.73 2.06 -10.15
CA ALA A 212 18.96 3.48 -10.40
C ALA A 212 18.00 4.42 -9.63
N GLY A 213 17.17 3.88 -8.73
CA GLY A 213 16.23 4.65 -7.92
C GLY A 213 14.91 5.02 -8.60
N LEU A 214 14.58 4.37 -9.74
CA LEU A 214 13.27 4.45 -10.38
C LEU A 214 12.42 3.23 -10.00
N ASN A 215 11.14 3.44 -9.82
CA ASN A 215 10.20 2.36 -9.55
C ASN A 215 8.88 2.56 -10.28
N ALA A 216 8.21 1.45 -10.59
CA ALA A 216 6.85 1.47 -11.10
C ALA A 216 6.02 0.40 -10.40
N ASN A 217 4.74 0.69 -10.20
CA ASN A 217 3.78 -0.25 -9.63
C ASN A 217 2.42 -0.05 -10.27
N LEU A 218 1.77 -1.15 -10.64
CA LEU A 218 0.41 -1.16 -11.13
C LEU A 218 -0.54 -1.71 -10.06
N ALA A 219 -1.73 -1.12 -9.97
CA ALA A 219 -2.78 -1.57 -9.08
C ALA A 219 -4.14 -1.54 -9.79
N ALA A 220 -4.94 -2.58 -9.60
CA ALA A 220 -6.34 -2.57 -10.02
C ALA A 220 -7.17 -1.73 -9.03
N THR A 221 -7.95 -0.79 -9.56
CA THR A 221 -8.83 0.12 -8.82
C THR A 221 -10.27 -0.04 -9.29
N PRO A 222 -11.26 0.51 -8.56
CA PRO A 222 -12.63 0.52 -9.06
C PRO A 222 -12.79 1.20 -10.43
N GLY A 223 -11.96 2.19 -10.75
CA GLY A 223 -11.99 2.90 -12.03
C GLY A 223 -11.32 2.16 -13.18
N GLY A 224 -10.39 1.24 -12.88
CA GLY A 224 -9.57 0.55 -13.87
C GLY A 224 -8.19 0.20 -13.34
N ILE A 225 -7.13 0.78 -13.91
CA ILE A 225 -5.75 0.51 -13.49
C ILE A 225 -5.03 1.82 -13.16
N THR A 226 -4.44 1.87 -11.98
CA THR A 226 -3.51 2.94 -11.60
C THR A 226 -2.08 2.49 -11.85
N ILE A 227 -1.29 3.32 -12.54
CA ILE A 227 0.14 3.19 -12.74
C ILE A 227 0.80 4.27 -11.91
N ARG A 228 1.75 3.89 -11.06
CA ARG A 228 2.56 4.82 -10.26
C ARG A 228 4.01 4.66 -10.65
N ILE A 229 4.67 5.77 -10.94
CA ILE A 229 6.08 5.85 -11.29
C ILE A 229 6.71 6.85 -10.35
N GLY A 230 7.86 6.54 -9.77
CA GLY A 230 8.57 7.43 -8.85
C GLY A 230 10.08 7.25 -8.91
N GLY A 231 10.81 8.27 -8.45
CA GLY A 231 12.26 8.28 -8.41
C GLY A 231 12.87 9.48 -9.10
N TYR A 232 14.14 9.38 -9.55
CA TYR A 232 14.82 10.46 -10.24
C TYR A 232 14.12 10.82 -11.55
N ASN A 233 13.84 12.11 -11.76
CA ASN A 233 13.01 12.56 -12.87
C ASN A 233 13.65 12.45 -14.25
N ASP A 234 14.99 12.48 -14.36
CA ASP A 234 15.75 12.51 -15.63
C ASP A 234 15.35 11.38 -16.60
N LYS A 235 15.20 10.14 -16.11
CA LYS A 235 14.86 8.97 -16.96
C LYS A 235 13.39 8.53 -16.86
N GLN A 236 12.54 9.34 -16.22
CA GLN A 236 11.11 9.00 -16.10
C GLN A 236 10.35 9.02 -17.44
N PRO A 237 10.63 9.89 -18.42
CA PRO A 237 9.93 9.87 -19.70
C PRO A 237 10.07 8.53 -20.42
N GLU A 238 11.30 8.03 -20.59
CA GLU A 238 11.60 6.76 -21.26
C GLU A 238 11.02 5.58 -20.45
N PHE A 239 11.14 5.66 -19.13
CA PHE A 239 10.61 4.63 -18.24
C PHE A 239 9.08 4.58 -18.28
N SER A 240 8.40 5.73 -18.33
CA SER A 240 6.94 5.80 -18.47
C SER A 240 6.47 5.21 -19.81
N ALA A 241 7.17 5.51 -20.89
CA ALA A 241 6.87 4.93 -22.20
C ALA A 241 7.01 3.40 -22.20
N PHE A 242 8.08 2.89 -21.60
CA PHE A 242 8.29 1.46 -21.44
C PHE A 242 7.18 0.79 -20.63
N ILE A 243 6.79 1.35 -19.48
CA ILE A 243 5.74 0.79 -18.61
C ILE A 243 4.39 0.75 -19.35
N LEU A 244 4.02 1.84 -20.03
CA LEU A 244 2.77 1.91 -20.80
C LEU A 244 2.75 0.89 -21.95
N ASP A 245 3.85 0.73 -22.68
CA ASP A 245 3.98 -0.30 -23.70
C ASP A 245 3.74 -1.69 -23.13
N GLN A 246 4.36 -2.03 -22.01
CA GLN A 246 4.20 -3.34 -21.37
C GLN A 246 2.75 -3.60 -20.92
N VAL A 247 2.04 -2.60 -20.40
CA VAL A 247 0.62 -2.73 -20.05
C VAL A 247 -0.23 -3.10 -21.26
N LEU A 248 0.06 -2.51 -22.41
CA LEU A 248 -0.74 -2.67 -23.62
C LEU A 248 -0.34 -3.90 -24.43
N THR A 249 0.96 -4.21 -24.50
CA THR A 249 1.48 -5.14 -25.52
C THR A 249 2.16 -6.38 -24.95
N ALA A 250 2.56 -6.39 -23.64
CA ALA A 250 3.30 -7.51 -23.07
C ALA A 250 2.62 -8.86 -23.35
N PRO A 251 3.36 -9.85 -23.85
CA PRO A 251 2.82 -11.19 -24.08
C PRO A 251 2.48 -11.85 -22.74
N LEU A 252 1.30 -12.47 -22.68
CA LEU A 252 0.88 -13.26 -21.52
C LEU A 252 1.23 -14.72 -21.78
N SER A 253 2.17 -15.30 -21.02
CA SER A 253 2.52 -16.70 -21.17
C SER A 253 1.59 -17.61 -20.37
N GLU A 254 1.25 -18.77 -20.94
CA GLU A 254 0.37 -19.76 -20.29
C GLU A 254 0.96 -20.23 -18.96
N GLU A 255 2.26 -20.51 -18.91
CA GLU A 255 2.96 -20.96 -17.70
C GLU A 255 2.83 -19.95 -16.55
N ARG A 256 3.12 -18.67 -16.85
CA ARG A 256 3.02 -17.59 -15.84
C ARG A 256 1.57 -17.33 -15.44
N PHE A 257 0.66 -17.37 -16.41
CA PHE A 257 -0.77 -17.25 -16.16
C PHE A 257 -1.25 -18.31 -15.17
N GLN A 258 -0.95 -19.59 -15.39
CA GLN A 258 -1.36 -20.68 -14.48
C GLN A 258 -0.73 -20.50 -13.09
N THR A 259 0.57 -20.20 -13.05
CA THR A 259 1.28 -20.02 -11.78
C THR A 259 0.69 -18.88 -10.94
N LEU A 260 0.47 -17.72 -11.55
CA LEU A 260 -0.01 -16.52 -10.85
C LEU A 260 -1.51 -16.59 -10.55
N LYS A 261 -2.30 -17.24 -11.41
CA LYS A 261 -3.70 -17.55 -11.15
C LYS A 261 -3.83 -18.45 -9.91
N HIS A 262 -3.09 -19.54 -9.83
CA HIS A 262 -3.09 -20.42 -8.67
C HIS A 262 -2.59 -19.70 -7.40
N SER A 263 -1.57 -18.86 -7.52
CA SER A 263 -1.12 -18.03 -6.40
C SER A 263 -2.24 -17.10 -5.92
N LEU A 264 -2.92 -16.39 -6.83
CA LEU A 264 -4.01 -15.47 -6.49
C LEU A 264 -5.20 -16.20 -5.85
N ILE A 265 -5.60 -17.35 -6.39
CA ILE A 265 -6.66 -18.19 -5.81
C ILE A 265 -6.29 -18.60 -4.38
N ARG A 266 -5.07 -19.08 -4.17
CA ARG A 266 -4.59 -19.46 -2.84
C ARG A 266 -4.55 -18.26 -1.88
N ASP A 267 -4.10 -17.09 -2.34
CA ASP A 267 -4.09 -15.87 -1.54
C ASP A 267 -5.52 -15.50 -1.11
N LEU A 268 -6.49 -15.56 -2.04
CA LEU A 268 -7.90 -15.34 -1.74
C LEU A 268 -8.48 -16.38 -0.75
N GLN A 269 -8.19 -17.65 -0.95
CA GLN A 269 -8.62 -18.74 -0.03
C GLN A 269 -7.99 -18.57 1.35
N ASN A 270 -6.75 -18.15 1.45
CA ASN A 270 -6.08 -17.93 2.73
C ASN A 270 -6.70 -16.77 3.54
N THR A 271 -7.41 -15.82 2.92
CA THR A 271 -8.13 -14.78 3.66
C THR A 271 -9.19 -15.35 4.61
N THR A 272 -9.70 -16.54 4.33
CA THR A 272 -10.63 -17.26 5.24
C THR A 272 -9.95 -17.79 6.50
N LYS A 273 -8.60 -17.81 6.53
CA LYS A 273 -7.79 -18.22 7.69
C LYS A 273 -7.22 -17.01 8.45
N ASP A 274 -7.50 -15.81 7.98
CA ASP A 274 -7.11 -14.59 8.68
C ASP A 274 -7.76 -14.51 10.06
N LYS A 275 -7.14 -13.71 10.93
CA LYS A 275 -7.72 -13.46 12.27
C LYS A 275 -9.14 -12.93 12.14
N PRO A 276 -10.06 -13.32 13.05
CA PRO A 276 -11.49 -12.97 12.96
C PRO A 276 -11.76 -11.47 12.76
N TYR A 277 -10.99 -10.61 13.42
CA TYR A 277 -11.15 -9.16 13.26
C TYR A 277 -10.82 -8.65 11.82
N ASN A 278 -9.84 -9.27 11.13
CA ASN A 278 -9.53 -8.93 9.73
C ASN A 278 -10.65 -9.38 8.80
N GLN A 279 -11.19 -10.59 9.03
CA GLN A 279 -12.35 -11.08 8.27
C GLN A 279 -13.58 -10.18 8.48
N ALA A 280 -13.80 -9.68 9.71
CA ALA A 280 -14.88 -8.73 10.00
C ALA A 280 -14.70 -7.40 9.25
N LEU A 281 -13.48 -6.86 9.18
CA LEU A 281 -13.18 -5.65 8.40
C LEU A 281 -13.37 -5.87 6.89
N THR A 282 -12.94 -7.00 6.36
CA THR A 282 -13.16 -7.37 4.96
C THR A 282 -14.65 -7.52 4.66
N ARG A 283 -15.40 -8.14 5.57
CA ARG A 283 -16.86 -8.30 5.42
C ARG A 283 -17.60 -6.97 5.44
N LEU A 284 -17.16 -6.03 6.27
CA LEU A 284 -17.67 -4.66 6.27
C LEU A 284 -17.54 -4.03 4.87
N GLU A 285 -16.35 -4.12 4.26
CA GLU A 285 -16.11 -3.57 2.92
C GLU A 285 -16.93 -4.27 1.84
N THR A 286 -16.98 -5.59 1.83
CA THR A 286 -17.75 -6.36 0.83
C THR A 286 -19.26 -6.23 1.00
N THR A 287 -19.74 -5.77 2.17
CA THR A 287 -21.17 -5.51 2.41
C THR A 287 -21.57 -4.10 1.95
N LEU A 288 -20.70 -3.11 2.13
CA LEU A 288 -21.07 -1.71 1.89
C LEU A 288 -20.61 -1.16 0.54
N LEU A 289 -19.54 -1.72 -0.06
CA LEU A 289 -18.97 -1.21 -1.31
C LEU A 289 -19.40 -2.09 -2.50
N SER A 290 -20.03 -1.49 -3.49
CA SER A 290 -20.50 -2.17 -4.72
C SER A 290 -19.36 -2.77 -5.57
N THR A 291 -18.12 -2.33 -5.36
CA THR A 291 -16.92 -2.78 -6.09
C THR A 291 -16.06 -3.77 -5.32
N ARG A 292 -16.57 -4.30 -4.22
CA ARG A 292 -15.88 -5.28 -3.37
C ARG A 292 -16.65 -6.59 -3.36
N TRP A 293 -15.95 -7.67 -3.64
CA TRP A 293 -16.52 -9.02 -3.78
C TRP A 293 -15.93 -9.98 -2.77
N PRO A 294 -16.70 -10.97 -2.27
CA PRO A 294 -16.16 -12.01 -1.40
C PRO A 294 -14.99 -12.74 -2.07
N ALA A 295 -13.97 -13.05 -1.28
CA ALA A 295 -12.79 -13.75 -1.78
C ALA A 295 -13.12 -15.14 -2.35
N THR A 296 -14.12 -15.82 -1.78
CA THR A 296 -14.64 -17.12 -2.28
C THR A 296 -15.21 -17.02 -3.68
N ASP A 297 -16.02 -15.98 -3.96
CA ASP A 297 -16.67 -15.81 -5.26
C ASP A 297 -15.63 -15.47 -6.34
N ARG A 298 -14.64 -14.65 -5.96
CA ARG A 298 -13.50 -14.30 -6.83
C ARG A 298 -12.62 -15.50 -7.13
N ALA A 299 -12.31 -16.32 -6.13
CA ALA A 299 -11.55 -17.56 -6.30
C ALA A 299 -12.29 -18.53 -7.24
N ALA A 300 -13.59 -18.75 -7.03
CA ALA A 300 -14.40 -19.62 -7.86
C ALA A 300 -14.47 -19.17 -9.34
N LEU A 301 -14.57 -17.86 -9.60
CA LEU A 301 -14.51 -17.30 -10.94
C LEU A 301 -13.13 -17.54 -11.57
N LEU A 302 -12.06 -17.27 -10.84
CA LEU A 302 -10.69 -17.41 -11.33
C LEU A 302 -10.34 -18.89 -11.63
N GLU A 303 -10.87 -19.85 -10.88
CA GLU A 303 -10.66 -21.28 -11.15
C GLU A 303 -11.07 -21.66 -12.58
N GLN A 304 -12.16 -21.08 -13.08
CA GLN A 304 -12.69 -21.33 -14.42
C GLN A 304 -12.10 -20.44 -15.52
N THR A 305 -11.33 -19.41 -15.13
CA THR A 305 -10.76 -18.44 -16.07
C THR A 305 -9.62 -19.05 -16.89
N THR A 306 -9.65 -18.83 -18.20
CA THR A 306 -8.59 -19.23 -19.15
C THR A 306 -7.76 -18.03 -19.60
N LEU A 307 -6.56 -18.29 -20.14
CA LEU A 307 -5.71 -17.23 -20.71
C LEU A 307 -6.39 -16.55 -21.91
N GLU A 308 -7.15 -17.31 -22.72
CA GLU A 308 -7.90 -16.76 -23.84
C GLU A 308 -8.96 -15.75 -23.37
N GLN A 309 -9.70 -16.08 -22.29
CA GLN A 309 -10.68 -15.17 -21.70
C GLN A 309 -10.02 -13.90 -21.15
N LEU A 310 -8.90 -14.02 -20.46
CA LEU A 310 -8.16 -12.86 -19.96
C LEU A 310 -7.62 -11.99 -21.09
N THR A 311 -7.16 -12.61 -22.20
CA THR A 311 -6.67 -11.89 -23.37
C THR A 311 -7.81 -11.14 -24.08
N ALA A 312 -8.97 -11.77 -24.27
CA ALA A 312 -10.15 -11.14 -24.83
C ALA A 312 -10.66 -9.99 -23.91
N TRP A 313 -10.67 -10.22 -22.60
CA TRP A 313 -11.00 -9.20 -21.61
C TRP A 313 -10.06 -8.00 -21.71
N ARG A 314 -8.73 -8.21 -21.78
CA ARG A 314 -7.73 -7.14 -21.96
C ARG A 314 -8.04 -6.31 -23.21
N GLN A 315 -8.25 -6.95 -24.37
CA GLN A 315 -8.53 -6.26 -25.62
C GLN A 315 -9.81 -5.40 -25.54
N LYS A 316 -10.87 -5.94 -24.95
CA LYS A 316 -12.13 -5.23 -24.74
C LYS A 316 -11.96 -4.06 -23.77
N THR A 317 -11.31 -4.31 -22.63
CA THR A 317 -11.17 -3.35 -21.52
C THR A 317 -10.35 -2.14 -21.94
N PHE A 318 -9.29 -2.35 -22.73
CA PHE A 318 -8.40 -1.25 -23.16
C PHE A 318 -8.73 -0.73 -24.57
N SER A 319 -9.90 -1.04 -25.12
CA SER A 319 -10.31 -0.50 -26.44
C SER A 319 -10.72 0.97 -26.38
N GLU A 320 -11.15 1.46 -25.23
CA GLU A 320 -11.52 2.84 -24.96
C GLU A 320 -11.10 3.20 -23.53
N LEU A 321 -10.40 4.31 -23.36
CA LEU A 321 -9.89 4.73 -22.06
C LEU A 321 -10.10 6.22 -21.85
N ALA A 322 -10.28 6.64 -20.59
CA ALA A 322 -9.95 8.00 -20.20
C ALA A 322 -8.77 7.97 -19.22
N VAL A 323 -8.08 9.09 -19.11
CA VAL A 323 -6.89 9.19 -18.28
C VAL A 323 -7.01 10.37 -17.34
N VAL A 324 -6.77 10.11 -16.06
CA VAL A 324 -6.54 11.17 -15.06
C VAL A 324 -5.18 10.90 -14.43
N GLY A 325 -4.32 11.91 -14.43
CA GLY A 325 -2.98 11.79 -13.85
C GLY A 325 -2.58 12.97 -12.99
N GLY A 326 -1.59 12.73 -12.14
CA GLY A 326 -0.92 13.75 -11.34
C GLY A 326 0.59 13.59 -11.44
N LEU A 327 1.28 14.70 -11.68
CA LEU A 327 2.73 14.82 -11.69
C LEU A 327 3.12 15.76 -10.54
N HIS A 328 4.05 15.34 -9.70
CA HIS A 328 4.46 16.11 -8.54
C HIS A 328 5.95 15.95 -8.26
N GLY A 329 6.64 17.05 -7.99
CA GLY A 329 8.07 17.10 -7.66
C GLY A 329 8.88 17.91 -8.65
N ASN A 330 10.12 17.47 -8.95
CA ASN A 330 11.01 18.11 -9.90
C ASN A 330 10.58 17.82 -11.35
N VAL A 331 9.44 18.36 -11.74
CA VAL A 331 8.77 18.12 -13.02
C VAL A 331 8.15 19.40 -13.55
N SER A 332 8.30 19.66 -14.85
CA SER A 332 7.85 20.90 -15.52
C SER A 332 6.54 20.72 -16.27
N LEU A 333 5.98 21.85 -16.74
CA LEU A 333 4.83 21.85 -17.66
C LEU A 333 5.19 21.08 -18.97
N GLU A 334 6.39 21.27 -19.49
CA GLU A 334 6.86 20.57 -20.69
C GLU A 334 6.89 19.04 -20.49
N ASP A 335 7.21 18.56 -19.27
CA ASP A 335 7.15 17.14 -18.94
C ASP A 335 5.71 16.62 -18.92
N ALA A 336 4.78 17.41 -18.40
CA ALA A 336 3.36 17.07 -18.43
C ALA A 336 2.80 17.04 -19.86
N GLU A 337 3.19 17.97 -20.72
CA GLU A 337 2.83 18.01 -22.13
C GLU A 337 3.41 16.82 -22.90
N ARG A 338 4.67 16.47 -22.69
CA ARG A 338 5.31 15.28 -23.28
C ARG A 338 4.62 13.98 -22.83
N LEU A 339 4.24 13.88 -21.56
CA LEU A 339 3.47 12.73 -21.08
C LEU A 339 2.10 12.67 -21.75
N ALA A 340 1.42 13.81 -21.93
CA ALA A 340 0.14 13.85 -22.65
C ALA A 340 0.27 13.41 -24.12
N GLU A 341 1.31 13.84 -24.82
CA GLU A 341 1.60 13.40 -26.19
C GLU A 341 1.84 11.89 -26.27
N LEU A 342 2.63 11.35 -25.32
CA LEU A 342 2.86 9.90 -25.22
C LEU A 342 1.53 9.16 -25.01
N LEU A 343 0.72 9.58 -24.03
CA LEU A 343 -0.56 8.96 -23.70
C LEU A 343 -1.52 8.98 -24.90
N ASN A 344 -1.64 10.12 -25.60
CA ASN A 344 -2.47 10.23 -26.81
C ASN A 344 -1.98 9.36 -27.98
N THR A 345 -0.66 9.09 -28.04
CA THR A 345 -0.08 8.27 -29.10
C THR A 345 -0.32 6.77 -28.86
N VAL A 346 -0.22 6.33 -27.62
CA VAL A 346 -0.23 4.89 -27.29
C VAL A 346 -1.59 4.38 -26.80
N LEU A 347 -2.48 5.27 -26.32
CA LEU A 347 -3.78 4.89 -25.75
C LEU A 347 -4.95 5.32 -26.63
N PRO A 348 -5.98 4.48 -26.78
CA PRO A 348 -7.23 4.87 -27.45
C PRO A 348 -8.09 5.74 -26.50
N ILE A 349 -7.67 6.98 -26.31
CA ILE A 349 -8.31 7.90 -25.35
C ILE A 349 -9.66 8.36 -25.88
N SER A 350 -10.69 8.18 -25.07
CA SER A 350 -12.03 8.69 -25.28
C SER A 350 -12.61 9.20 -23.96
N ARG A 351 -13.69 9.98 -24.03
CA ARG A 351 -14.30 10.57 -22.85
C ARG A 351 -15.10 9.53 -22.07
N GLN A 352 -14.58 9.08 -20.95
CA GLN A 352 -15.26 8.19 -20.04
C GLN A 352 -15.52 8.90 -18.70
N PRO A 353 -16.69 8.70 -18.06
CA PRO A 353 -16.89 9.15 -16.68
C PRO A 353 -16.03 8.33 -15.73
N ARG A 354 -15.56 8.94 -14.66
CA ARG A 354 -14.90 8.21 -13.58
C ARG A 354 -15.93 7.35 -12.85
N PRO A 355 -15.82 6.01 -12.88
CA PRO A 355 -16.70 5.15 -12.11
C PRO A 355 -16.39 5.31 -10.60
N ARG A 356 -17.44 5.43 -9.80
CA ARG A 356 -17.31 5.51 -8.35
C ARG A 356 -17.94 4.30 -7.67
N PRO A 357 -17.30 3.77 -6.62
CA PRO A 357 -17.95 2.79 -5.77
C PRO A 357 -19.22 3.39 -5.19
N GLN A 358 -20.33 2.67 -5.30
CA GLN A 358 -21.53 3.03 -4.56
C GLN A 358 -21.41 2.47 -3.14
N VAL A 359 -21.63 3.33 -2.16
CA VAL A 359 -21.67 2.95 -0.74
C VAL A 359 -23.12 2.71 -0.33
N SER A 360 -23.43 1.48 0.03
CA SER A 360 -24.78 1.14 0.51
C SER A 360 -25.10 1.92 1.78
N GLN A 361 -26.27 2.56 1.81
CA GLN A 361 -26.76 3.26 2.99
C GLN A 361 -27.38 2.28 3.98
N LEU A 362 -27.05 2.47 5.26
CA LEU A 362 -27.61 1.68 6.34
C LEU A 362 -28.92 2.32 6.83
N ASP A 363 -30.06 1.89 6.26
CA ASP A 363 -31.38 2.38 6.67
C ASP A 363 -31.91 1.68 7.93
N ARG A 364 -31.39 0.50 8.22
CA ARG A 364 -31.77 -0.36 9.35
C ARG A 364 -30.55 -1.12 9.88
N SER A 365 -30.70 -1.71 11.06
CA SER A 365 -29.67 -2.62 11.58
C SER A 365 -29.56 -3.88 10.72
N MET A 366 -28.33 -4.32 10.50
CA MET A 366 -27.98 -5.54 9.82
C MET A 366 -26.98 -6.31 10.70
N ASP A 367 -27.26 -7.58 10.95
CA ASP A 367 -26.42 -8.48 11.73
C ASP A 367 -25.87 -9.58 10.81
N ILE A 368 -24.54 -9.79 10.81
CA ILE A 368 -23.84 -10.77 9.97
C ILE A 368 -22.98 -11.65 10.85
N ASP A 369 -23.25 -12.95 10.83
CA ASP A 369 -22.41 -13.97 11.41
C ASP A 369 -21.36 -14.44 10.39
N LEU A 370 -20.07 -14.43 10.78
CA LEU A 370 -18.96 -14.81 9.91
C LEU A 370 -18.67 -16.32 9.91
N ALA A 371 -19.15 -17.05 10.91
CA ALA A 371 -18.87 -18.48 11.08
C ALA A 371 -17.37 -18.81 10.98
N VAL A 372 -16.52 -18.03 11.64
CA VAL A 372 -15.05 -18.21 11.62
C VAL A 372 -14.66 -19.31 12.60
N ASP A 373 -13.85 -20.27 12.15
CA ASP A 373 -13.26 -21.29 13.02
C ASP A 373 -12.07 -20.70 13.81
N HIS A 374 -12.40 -20.12 14.98
CA HIS A 374 -11.43 -19.51 15.90
C HIS A 374 -11.97 -19.57 17.33
N ASN A 375 -11.08 -19.66 18.31
CA ASN A 375 -11.46 -19.72 19.72
C ASN A 375 -12.04 -18.41 20.26
N ASP A 376 -11.58 -17.27 19.75
CA ASP A 376 -12.01 -15.94 20.22
C ASP A 376 -13.32 -15.54 19.57
N ALA A 377 -14.22 -14.99 20.36
CA ALA A 377 -15.36 -14.24 19.84
C ALA A 377 -14.89 -12.88 19.28
N THR A 378 -15.53 -12.44 18.21
CA THR A 378 -15.25 -11.14 17.58
C THR A 378 -16.53 -10.37 17.35
N LEU A 379 -16.50 -9.09 17.64
CA LEU A 379 -17.57 -8.15 17.38
C LEU A 379 -17.02 -6.91 16.69
N LEU A 380 -17.60 -6.57 15.54
CA LEU A 380 -17.45 -5.29 14.86
C LEU A 380 -18.82 -4.61 14.78
N ILE A 381 -18.91 -3.38 15.26
CA ILE A 381 -20.08 -2.51 15.06
C ILE A 381 -19.65 -1.30 14.25
N TYR A 382 -20.33 -1.06 13.14
CA TYR A 382 -20.16 0.13 12.31
C TYR A 382 -21.42 0.95 12.26
N ALA A 383 -21.32 2.22 12.67
CA ALA A 383 -22.40 3.20 12.63
C ALA A 383 -22.10 4.23 11.56
N GLN A 384 -22.74 4.10 10.40
CA GLN A 384 -22.55 4.97 9.24
C GLN A 384 -23.10 6.37 9.51
N ASP A 385 -22.40 7.41 9.04
CA ASP A 385 -22.88 8.78 9.10
C ASP A 385 -24.08 9.01 8.16
N ALA A 386 -24.82 10.09 8.40
CA ALA A 386 -26.01 10.39 7.62
C ALA A 386 -25.67 10.77 6.17
N ASP A 387 -24.52 11.40 5.96
CA ASP A 387 -24.05 11.87 4.66
C ASP A 387 -22.51 11.86 4.57
N ALA A 388 -21.99 12.16 3.38
CA ALA A 388 -20.55 12.22 3.08
C ALA A 388 -19.93 13.63 3.22
N SER A 389 -20.64 14.59 3.83
CA SER A 389 -20.16 15.96 3.97
C SER A 389 -18.92 16.07 4.84
N PHE A 390 -18.14 17.13 4.63
CA PHE A 390 -17.00 17.42 5.51
C PHE A 390 -17.44 17.66 6.96
N THR A 391 -18.66 18.15 7.20
CA THR A 391 -19.22 18.31 8.55
C THR A 391 -19.42 16.96 9.24
N SER A 392 -20.03 15.98 8.57
CA SER A 392 -20.18 14.62 9.08
C SER A 392 -18.82 13.97 9.32
N ARG A 393 -17.90 14.10 8.36
CA ARG A 393 -16.51 13.60 8.49
C ARG A 393 -15.78 14.21 9.69
N ALA A 394 -15.90 15.53 9.91
CA ALA A 394 -15.28 16.24 11.02
C ALA A 394 -15.82 15.78 12.38
N LYS A 395 -17.16 15.66 12.51
CA LYS A 395 -17.78 15.17 13.75
C LYS A 395 -17.40 13.72 14.06
N SER A 396 -17.40 12.84 13.06
CA SER A 396 -16.96 11.44 13.22
C SER A 396 -15.47 11.33 13.55
N ALA A 397 -14.63 12.18 12.97
CA ALA A 397 -13.20 12.20 13.28
C ALA A 397 -12.94 12.65 14.71
N LEU A 398 -13.65 13.71 15.18
CA LEU A 398 -13.51 14.18 16.56
C LEU A 398 -14.10 13.17 17.56
N ALA A 399 -15.24 12.52 17.24
CA ALA A 399 -15.78 11.44 18.05
C ALA A 399 -14.80 10.27 18.16
N GLY A 400 -14.17 9.86 17.04
CA GLY A 400 -13.14 8.83 17.05
C GLY A 400 -11.92 9.20 17.91
N GLN A 401 -11.51 10.48 17.90
CA GLN A 401 -10.43 10.99 18.76
C GLN A 401 -10.82 10.95 20.26
N LEU A 402 -12.02 11.38 20.58
CA LEU A 402 -12.53 11.43 21.96
C LEU A 402 -12.77 10.04 22.55
N LEU A 403 -13.26 9.08 21.75
CA LEU A 403 -13.63 7.74 22.21
C LEU A 403 -12.47 6.75 22.28
N ARG A 404 -11.42 6.93 21.47
CA ARG A 404 -10.35 5.93 21.29
C ARG A 404 -9.71 5.49 22.60
N SER A 405 -9.16 6.42 23.37
CA SER A 405 -8.45 6.10 24.59
C SER A 405 -9.36 5.63 25.71
N PRO A 406 -10.52 6.26 25.99
CA PRO A 406 -11.45 5.76 26.98
C PRO A 406 -12.00 4.36 26.68
N PHE A 407 -12.36 4.08 25.41
CA PHE A 407 -12.82 2.77 24.98
C PHE A 407 -11.77 1.68 25.19
N PHE A 408 -10.52 1.97 24.83
CA PHE A 408 -9.43 1.06 25.04
C PHE A 408 -9.15 0.83 26.53
N SER A 409 -9.16 1.89 27.36
CA SER A 409 -8.94 1.78 28.82
C SER A 409 -10.02 0.93 29.48
N ASP A 410 -11.28 1.23 29.22
CA ASP A 410 -12.41 0.50 29.80
C ASP A 410 -12.40 -0.99 29.36
N LEU A 411 -12.47 -1.29 28.06
CA LEU A 411 -12.70 -2.66 27.60
C LEU A 411 -11.43 -3.53 27.63
N ARG A 412 -10.25 -2.95 27.38
CA ARG A 412 -9.00 -3.72 27.39
C ARG A 412 -8.32 -3.74 28.75
N THR A 413 -8.18 -2.57 29.42
CA THR A 413 -7.37 -2.47 30.61
C THR A 413 -8.18 -2.87 31.86
N GLU A 414 -9.38 -2.32 32.03
CA GLU A 414 -10.23 -2.55 33.21
C GLU A 414 -10.97 -3.87 33.10
N GLN A 415 -11.73 -4.09 32.01
CA GLN A 415 -12.50 -5.32 31.81
C GLN A 415 -11.66 -6.49 31.26
N GLN A 416 -10.47 -6.21 30.71
CA GLN A 416 -9.53 -7.20 30.15
C GLN A 416 -10.20 -8.13 29.11
N LEU A 417 -11.03 -7.58 28.24
CA LEU A 417 -11.81 -8.39 27.29
C LEU A 417 -10.95 -9.05 26.22
N GLY A 418 -9.85 -8.41 25.77
CA GLY A 418 -8.96 -8.98 24.77
C GLY A 418 -7.84 -8.05 24.33
N TYR A 419 -7.02 -8.53 23.39
CA TYR A 419 -5.91 -7.74 22.85
C TYR A 419 -6.32 -6.82 21.70
N VAL A 420 -7.39 -7.14 20.98
CA VAL A 420 -7.92 -6.31 19.90
C VAL A 420 -9.14 -5.57 20.43
N VAL A 421 -8.92 -4.32 20.82
CA VAL A 421 -9.97 -3.39 21.26
C VAL A 421 -9.70 -2.05 20.60
N SER A 422 -10.63 -1.57 19.78
CA SER A 422 -10.46 -0.33 19.01
C SER A 422 -11.79 0.38 18.79
N ALA A 423 -11.76 1.71 18.94
CA ALA A 423 -12.81 2.61 18.50
C ALA A 423 -12.22 3.71 17.62
N GLY A 424 -12.91 4.11 16.56
CA GLY A 424 -12.42 5.15 15.67
C GLY A 424 -13.33 5.41 14.48
N ILE A 425 -12.85 6.25 13.57
CA ILE A 425 -13.51 6.51 12.29
C ILE A 425 -13.11 5.43 11.27
N ARG A 426 -14.06 4.99 10.46
CA ARG A 426 -13.81 4.21 9.24
C ARG A 426 -14.52 4.88 8.07
N ARG A 427 -13.76 5.14 7.01
CA ARG A 427 -14.30 5.71 5.78
C ARG A 427 -14.41 4.63 4.69
N MET A 428 -15.53 4.65 3.98
CA MET A 428 -15.84 3.85 2.81
C MET A 428 -16.02 4.79 1.64
N ASP A 429 -15.05 4.87 0.74
CA ASP A 429 -14.97 5.93 -0.27
C ASP A 429 -15.09 7.32 0.39
N THR A 430 -16.10 8.11 0.07
CA THR A 430 -16.36 9.41 0.71
C THR A 430 -17.24 9.33 1.97
N GLN A 431 -17.96 8.22 2.18
CA GLN A 431 -18.86 8.02 3.32
C GLN A 431 -18.10 7.61 4.57
N SER A 432 -18.30 8.31 5.67
CA SER A 432 -17.69 8.01 6.97
C SER A 432 -18.64 7.29 7.92
N GLY A 433 -18.10 6.79 9.00
CA GLY A 433 -18.82 6.25 10.14
C GLY A 433 -17.88 5.91 11.30
N ASN A 434 -18.44 5.69 12.47
CA ASN A 434 -17.68 5.25 13.63
C ASN A 434 -17.71 3.73 13.75
N LEU A 435 -16.56 3.15 14.05
CA LEU A 435 -16.34 1.72 14.15
C LEU A 435 -15.88 1.36 15.56
N PHE A 436 -16.47 0.28 16.11
CA PHE A 436 -16.07 -0.35 17.37
C PHE A 436 -15.73 -1.81 17.08
N LEU A 437 -14.56 -2.24 17.51
CA LEU A 437 -14.03 -3.57 17.26
C LEU A 437 -13.47 -4.17 18.54
N VAL A 438 -13.92 -5.39 18.87
CA VAL A 438 -13.41 -6.16 20.00
C VAL A 438 -13.25 -7.61 19.59
N GLN A 439 -12.09 -8.22 19.87
CA GLN A 439 -11.87 -9.66 19.80
C GLN A 439 -11.48 -10.17 21.19
N SER A 440 -12.18 -11.19 21.68
CA SER A 440 -12.09 -11.65 23.06
C SER A 440 -11.94 -13.17 23.15
N PRO A 441 -10.96 -13.67 23.92
CA PRO A 441 -10.85 -15.10 24.22
C PRO A 441 -11.75 -15.56 25.38
N LYS A 442 -12.47 -14.62 26.07
CA LYS A 442 -13.18 -14.93 27.32
C LYS A 442 -14.63 -14.47 27.40
N ALA A 443 -15.06 -13.61 26.47
CA ALA A 443 -16.40 -13.06 26.46
C ALA A 443 -17.11 -13.42 25.16
N ASP A 444 -18.40 -13.77 25.25
CA ASP A 444 -19.24 -14.03 24.10
C ASP A 444 -19.67 -12.74 23.38
N VAL A 445 -20.24 -12.87 22.19
CA VAL A 445 -20.68 -11.75 21.34
C VAL A 445 -21.74 -10.88 22.05
N ALA A 446 -22.66 -11.50 22.81
CA ALA A 446 -23.72 -10.77 23.51
C ALA A 446 -23.14 -9.86 24.62
N TYR A 447 -22.18 -10.38 25.37
CA TYR A 447 -21.46 -9.60 26.36
C TYR A 447 -20.65 -8.46 25.70
N LEU A 448 -19.94 -8.75 24.61
CA LEU A 448 -19.15 -7.74 23.89
C LEU A 448 -20.04 -6.61 23.35
N GLU A 449 -21.19 -6.94 22.80
CA GLU A 449 -22.16 -5.95 22.33
C GLU A 449 -22.68 -5.08 23.47
N GLN A 450 -23.05 -5.72 24.59
CA GLN A 450 -23.50 -5.00 25.79
C GLN A 450 -22.39 -4.10 26.35
N ALA A 451 -21.15 -4.55 26.34
CA ALA A 451 -20.00 -3.76 26.81
C ALA A 451 -19.81 -2.49 25.94
N VAL A 452 -19.84 -2.61 24.61
CA VAL A 452 -19.76 -1.45 23.68
C VAL A 452 -20.90 -0.47 23.92
N ILE A 453 -22.15 -0.95 24.01
CA ILE A 453 -23.32 -0.09 24.22
C ILE A 453 -23.27 0.58 25.61
N THR A 454 -22.86 -0.16 26.63
CA THR A 454 -22.74 0.37 28.00
C THR A 454 -21.66 1.42 28.09
N PHE A 455 -20.50 1.18 27.48
CA PHE A 455 -19.44 2.18 27.37
C PHE A 455 -19.96 3.49 26.75
N LEU A 456 -20.58 3.40 25.57
CA LEU A 456 -21.09 4.59 24.88
C LEU A 456 -22.16 5.31 25.70
N ARG A 457 -23.09 4.58 26.31
CA ARG A 457 -24.12 5.15 27.19
C ARG A 457 -23.50 5.87 28.39
N ASN A 458 -22.53 5.25 29.05
CA ASN A 458 -21.83 5.85 30.18
C ASN A 458 -21.06 7.09 29.74
N TYR A 459 -20.38 7.03 28.59
CA TYR A 459 -19.63 8.16 28.05
C TYR A 459 -20.54 9.36 27.75
N VAL A 460 -21.70 9.11 27.13
CA VAL A 460 -22.72 10.14 26.84
C VAL A 460 -23.32 10.70 28.13
N ASN A 461 -23.67 9.85 29.08
CA ASN A 461 -24.26 10.28 30.36
C ASN A 461 -23.30 11.09 31.23
N ASN A 462 -22.01 10.83 31.13
CA ASN A 462 -20.97 11.54 31.86
C ASN A 462 -20.28 12.64 31.03
N TRP A 463 -20.87 13.04 29.90
CA TRP A 463 -20.28 14.02 28.98
C TRP A 463 -19.93 15.36 29.64
N ASP A 464 -20.78 15.83 30.57
CA ASP A 464 -20.57 17.09 31.28
C ASP A 464 -19.36 17.03 32.24
N ALA A 465 -18.92 15.83 32.65
CA ALA A 465 -17.71 15.66 33.47
C ALA A 465 -16.42 15.83 32.66
N LEU A 466 -16.47 15.80 31.33
CA LEU A 466 -15.33 16.15 30.49
C LEU A 466 -15.05 17.65 30.65
N SER A 467 -13.84 18.03 31.11
CA SER A 467 -13.51 19.45 31.23
C SER A 467 -13.36 20.11 29.86
N ASP A 468 -13.58 21.42 29.79
CA ASP A 468 -13.43 22.20 28.56
C ASP A 468 -11.95 22.16 28.09
N GLU A 469 -10.99 22.19 29.02
CA GLU A 469 -9.57 22.09 28.69
C GLU A 469 -9.24 20.76 28.00
N LEU A 470 -9.77 19.64 28.50
CA LEU A 470 -9.52 18.33 27.89
C LEU A 470 -10.21 18.21 26.53
N PHE A 471 -11.41 18.76 26.40
CA PHE A 471 -12.12 18.82 25.12
C PHE A 471 -11.32 19.61 24.06
N GLU A 472 -10.86 20.82 24.42
CA GLU A 472 -10.03 21.63 23.53
C GLU A 472 -8.67 20.98 23.23
N GLN A 473 -8.08 20.28 24.20
CA GLN A 473 -6.86 19.51 23.96
C GLN A 473 -7.06 18.41 22.91
N GLN A 474 -8.17 17.67 22.96
CA GLN A 474 -8.49 16.64 21.96
C GLN A 474 -8.76 17.24 20.57
N LYS A 475 -9.49 18.38 20.49
CA LYS A 475 -9.67 19.12 19.25
C LYS A 475 -8.34 19.54 18.64
N ASN A 476 -7.51 20.22 19.44
CA ASN A 476 -6.20 20.73 18.99
C ASN A 476 -5.29 19.59 18.54
N GLY A 477 -5.31 18.44 19.23
CA GLY A 477 -4.58 17.25 18.83
C GLY A 477 -5.04 16.69 17.49
N LEU A 478 -6.34 16.69 17.22
CA LEU A 478 -6.89 16.28 15.91
C LEU A 478 -6.52 17.28 14.82
N ILE A 479 -6.68 18.59 15.07
CA ILE A 479 -6.31 19.65 14.13
C ILE A 479 -4.84 19.56 13.77
N ALA A 480 -3.95 19.47 14.76
CA ALA A 480 -2.51 19.35 14.53
C ALA A 480 -2.16 18.15 13.63
N ARG A 481 -2.83 17.01 13.83
CA ARG A 481 -2.63 15.82 12.99
C ARG A 481 -3.15 16.00 11.57
N LEU A 482 -4.30 16.66 11.39
CA LEU A 482 -4.88 16.91 10.07
C LEU A 482 -4.06 17.91 9.26
N THR A 483 -3.44 18.89 9.94
CA THR A 483 -2.64 19.97 9.33
C THR A 483 -1.14 19.72 9.42
N GLU A 484 -0.71 18.52 9.83
CA GLU A 484 0.71 18.16 9.84
C GLU A 484 1.28 18.26 8.42
N LYS A 485 2.40 18.98 8.30
CA LYS A 485 3.07 19.14 7.00
C LYS A 485 3.64 17.82 6.52
N ASP A 486 3.51 17.57 5.23
CA ASP A 486 4.14 16.41 4.60
C ASP A 486 5.66 16.46 4.78
N LYS A 487 6.24 15.34 5.20
CA LYS A 487 7.67 15.22 5.57
C LYS A 487 8.56 14.95 4.36
N ASN A 488 7.99 14.41 3.30
CA ASN A 488 8.71 14.04 2.08
C ASN A 488 7.78 14.11 0.85
N LEU A 489 8.40 14.02 -0.31
CA LEU A 489 7.73 14.08 -1.60
C LEU A 489 6.63 13.01 -1.72
N ALA A 490 6.91 11.78 -1.26
CA ALA A 490 5.96 10.66 -1.39
C ALA A 490 4.67 10.89 -0.60
N GLN A 491 4.74 11.46 0.62
CA GLN A 491 3.55 11.76 1.43
C GLN A 491 2.67 12.82 0.75
N ARG A 492 3.27 13.90 0.22
CA ARG A 492 2.53 14.95 -0.49
C ARG A 492 1.91 14.42 -1.79
N SER A 493 2.66 13.65 -2.58
CA SER A 493 2.13 13.01 -3.79
C SER A 493 0.94 12.10 -3.48
N GLN A 494 1.02 11.31 -2.39
CA GLN A 494 -0.08 10.43 -1.99
C GLN A 494 -1.33 11.23 -1.57
N ARG A 495 -1.16 12.36 -0.89
CA ARG A 495 -2.27 13.25 -0.49
C ARG A 495 -2.93 13.88 -1.72
N TYR A 496 -2.15 14.36 -2.68
CA TYR A 496 -2.67 14.90 -3.94
C TYR A 496 -3.41 13.82 -4.73
N TRP A 497 -2.82 12.63 -4.84
CA TRP A 497 -3.46 11.51 -5.52
C TRP A 497 -4.80 11.13 -4.87
N GLN A 498 -4.86 11.10 -3.55
CA GLN A 498 -6.10 10.83 -2.83
C GLN A 498 -7.18 11.88 -3.14
N SER A 499 -6.80 13.16 -3.20
CA SER A 499 -7.72 14.24 -3.56
C SER A 499 -8.23 14.11 -5.00
N LEU A 500 -7.37 13.74 -5.95
CA LEU A 500 -7.78 13.46 -7.34
C LEU A 500 -8.75 12.28 -7.43
N VAL A 501 -8.53 11.21 -6.69
CA VAL A 501 -9.43 10.05 -6.64
C VAL A 501 -10.78 10.44 -6.01
N GLU A 502 -10.79 11.31 -5.01
CA GLU A 502 -12.00 11.83 -4.36
C GLU A 502 -12.68 12.95 -5.17
N GLU A 503 -12.08 13.39 -6.29
CA GLU A 503 -12.51 14.57 -7.09
C GLU A 503 -12.59 15.86 -6.26
N ASN A 504 -11.77 15.95 -5.21
CA ASN A 504 -11.56 17.21 -4.48
C ASN A 504 -10.42 17.99 -5.13
N TYR A 505 -10.75 18.75 -6.13
CA TYR A 505 -9.78 19.53 -6.93
C TYR A 505 -9.27 20.80 -6.22
N ASN A 506 -9.70 21.05 -5.00
CA ASN A 506 -9.11 22.08 -4.13
C ASN A 506 -7.92 21.53 -3.31
N PHE A 507 -7.76 20.22 -3.25
CA PHE A 507 -6.68 19.51 -2.53
C PHE A 507 -6.58 19.87 -1.03
N ASP A 508 -7.67 20.30 -0.42
CA ASP A 508 -7.76 20.90 0.92
C ASP A 508 -8.68 20.13 1.89
N SER A 509 -8.93 18.84 1.63
CA SER A 509 -9.85 18.03 2.46
C SER A 509 -9.51 18.07 3.94
N ASN A 510 -8.22 17.95 4.30
CA ASN A 510 -7.78 17.97 5.68
C ASN A 510 -7.95 19.33 6.33
N GLU A 511 -7.62 20.39 5.60
CA GLU A 511 -7.73 21.78 6.03
C GLU A 511 -9.21 22.15 6.27
N GLN A 512 -10.11 21.73 5.36
CA GLN A 512 -11.55 21.93 5.54
C GLN A 512 -12.09 21.19 6.77
N ILE A 513 -11.69 19.92 6.95
CA ILE A 513 -12.08 19.15 8.13
C ILE A 513 -11.53 19.81 9.40
N ALA A 514 -10.26 20.25 9.40
CA ALA A 514 -9.64 20.91 10.54
C ALA A 514 -10.34 22.23 10.90
N ALA A 515 -10.71 23.03 9.89
CA ALA A 515 -11.46 24.27 10.09
C ALA A 515 -12.84 24.01 10.71
N ILE A 516 -13.55 22.99 10.25
CA ILE A 516 -14.84 22.59 10.85
C ILE A 516 -14.63 22.10 12.28
N VAL A 517 -13.63 21.23 12.54
CA VAL A 517 -13.31 20.75 13.89
C VAL A 517 -13.02 21.91 14.85
N ALA A 518 -12.30 22.94 14.39
CA ALA A 518 -12.01 24.14 15.20
C ALA A 518 -13.29 24.86 15.66
N GLY A 519 -14.33 24.87 14.82
CA GLY A 519 -15.63 25.48 15.12
C GLY A 519 -16.57 24.61 15.97
N LEU A 520 -16.30 23.30 16.14
CA LEU A 520 -17.18 22.41 16.91
C LEU A 520 -17.15 22.74 18.40
N THR A 521 -18.32 22.83 19.00
CA THR A 521 -18.53 23.02 20.45
C THR A 521 -18.77 21.70 21.18
N LYS A 522 -18.65 21.73 22.51
CA LYS A 522 -19.06 20.58 23.35
C LYS A 522 -20.53 20.20 23.14
N ALA A 523 -21.40 21.20 22.95
CA ALA A 523 -22.83 20.95 22.68
C ALA A 523 -23.05 20.23 21.33
N ASP A 524 -22.33 20.61 20.28
CA ASP A 524 -22.39 19.92 18.98
C ASP A 524 -21.96 18.46 19.10
N MET A 525 -20.92 18.20 19.89
CA MET A 525 -20.41 16.85 20.09
C MET A 525 -21.30 16.03 21.04
N ALA A 526 -21.94 16.65 22.04
CA ALA A 526 -22.94 15.99 22.87
C ALA A 526 -24.11 15.46 22.01
N ALA A 527 -24.65 16.32 21.14
CA ALA A 527 -25.72 15.93 20.21
C ALA A 527 -25.28 14.82 19.25
N PHE A 528 -24.06 14.92 18.69
CA PHE A 528 -23.51 13.90 17.79
C PHE A 528 -23.30 12.56 18.50
N LEU A 529 -22.77 12.54 19.73
CA LEU A 529 -22.54 11.32 20.50
C LEU A 529 -23.84 10.65 20.93
N GLN A 530 -24.89 11.44 21.25
CA GLN A 530 -26.23 10.90 21.47
C GLN A 530 -26.81 10.24 20.21
N ASP A 531 -26.69 10.89 19.05
CA ASP A 531 -27.08 10.31 17.76
C ASP A 531 -26.25 9.05 17.44
N LEU A 532 -24.94 9.06 17.68
CA LEU A 532 -24.08 7.90 17.50
C LEU A 532 -24.53 6.72 18.37
N LEU A 533 -24.87 6.95 19.63
CA LEU A 533 -25.43 5.91 20.50
C LEU A 533 -26.75 5.33 19.92
N GLN A 534 -27.64 6.19 19.44
CA GLN A 534 -28.89 5.75 18.79
C GLN A 534 -28.60 4.93 17.51
N ARG A 535 -27.65 5.36 16.68
CA ARG A 535 -27.25 4.62 15.49
C ARG A 535 -26.67 3.24 15.85
N VAL A 536 -25.79 3.18 16.84
CA VAL A 536 -25.22 1.91 17.33
C VAL A 536 -26.29 0.95 17.86
N GLN A 537 -27.37 1.45 18.41
CA GLN A 537 -28.48 0.62 18.90
C GLN A 537 -29.46 0.21 17.80
N ASN A 538 -29.79 1.09 16.85
CA ASN A 538 -30.97 0.96 16.00
C ASN A 538 -30.69 0.96 14.49
N ARG A 539 -29.48 1.40 14.05
CA ARG A 539 -29.14 1.55 12.63
C ARG A 539 -27.64 1.31 12.40
N ARG A 540 -27.23 0.07 12.62
CA ARG A 540 -25.83 -0.33 12.52
C ARG A 540 -25.62 -1.53 11.62
N LEU A 541 -24.39 -1.71 11.16
CA LEU A 541 -23.91 -3.01 10.69
C LEU A 541 -23.12 -3.67 11.83
N LYS A 542 -23.63 -4.80 12.31
CA LYS A 542 -22.95 -5.67 13.28
C LYS A 542 -22.41 -6.89 12.54
N ILE A 543 -21.11 -7.10 12.65
CA ILE A 543 -20.44 -8.28 12.10
C ILE A 543 -19.76 -9.00 13.27
N TYR A 544 -20.00 -10.29 13.38
CA TYR A 544 -19.52 -11.03 14.54
C TYR A 544 -19.16 -12.48 14.20
N SER A 545 -18.36 -13.08 15.06
CA SER A 545 -18.09 -14.51 15.11
C SER A 545 -18.17 -14.96 16.55
N ALA A 546 -18.91 -16.04 16.82
CA ALA A 546 -19.16 -16.51 18.18
C ALA A 546 -17.88 -17.03 18.90
N GLY A 547 -16.88 -17.51 18.14
CA GLY A 547 -15.75 -18.25 18.71
C GLY A 547 -16.15 -19.65 19.15
N ALA A 548 -15.18 -20.47 19.58
CA ALA A 548 -15.42 -21.85 19.99
C ALA A 548 -16.14 -21.99 21.36
N GLN A 549 -16.35 -20.88 22.08
CA GLN A 549 -17.05 -20.85 23.37
C GLN A 549 -18.50 -20.35 23.28
N GLY A 550 -18.98 -20.08 22.08
CA GLY A 550 -20.33 -19.58 21.81
C GLY A 550 -21.37 -20.67 21.60
#